data_a4a825b47af3e150a0affc8e5e77aef9
#
_entry.id   a4a825b47af3e150a0affc8e5e77aef9
#
_cell.length_a   1.000
_cell.length_b   1.000
_cell.length_c   1.000
_cell.angle_alpha   90.00
_cell.angle_beta   90.00
_cell.angle_gamma   90.00
#
_symmetry.space_group_name_H-M   'P 1'
#
loop_
_entity.id
_entity.type
_entity.pdbx_description
1 polymer ?
#
loop_
_entity_poly.entity_id
_entity_poly.type
_entity_poly.pdbx_seq_one_letter_code
_entity_poly.pdbx_strand_id
1 'polypeptide(L)'
;RTLHGLVLSQWRVTDVADYLQRVARWVPSIHSWSVCDIFSFSGGKRWVAAHEVEVWSFLLPYFSAQRTYEIRFAVVMGLQYFAKQSHLAPFLAQLAAITHEDYYVRMAVAWAVAECFTHCPEDTQAWLAQNLLPAWTHNKAIQKIRESYRIDAETKRELLLLKRPVEKSK
;
A
#
# COMPACT_ATOMS: atom_id res chain seq x y z
N ARG A 1 -5.73 -16.01 -14.58
CA ARG A 1 -5.23 -14.74 -14.03
C ARG A 1 -4.61 -14.95 -12.65
N THR A 2 -5.34 -15.54 -11.69
CA THR A 2 -4.81 -15.90 -10.37
C THR A 2 -3.62 -16.84 -10.47
N LEU A 3 -3.74 -17.93 -11.24
CA LEU A 3 -2.65 -18.87 -11.48
C LEU A 3 -1.42 -18.19 -12.12
N HIS A 4 -1.62 -17.23 -13.02
CA HIS A 4 -0.50 -16.49 -13.61
C HIS A 4 0.26 -15.68 -12.55
N GLY A 5 -0.44 -14.96 -11.66
CA GLY A 5 0.19 -14.25 -10.54
C GLY A 5 0.94 -15.21 -9.60
N LEU A 6 0.36 -16.36 -9.26
CA LEU A 6 1.02 -17.38 -8.44
C LEU A 6 2.26 -17.97 -9.10
N VAL A 7 2.21 -18.24 -10.41
CA VAL A 7 3.39 -18.69 -11.17
C VAL A 7 4.50 -17.64 -11.13
N LEU A 8 4.17 -16.35 -11.31
CA LEU A 8 5.14 -15.26 -11.21
C LEU A 8 5.73 -15.15 -9.80
N SER A 9 4.93 -15.39 -8.75
CA SER A 9 5.40 -15.38 -7.35
C SER A 9 6.37 -16.52 -7.04
N GLN A 10 6.39 -17.59 -7.84
CA GLN A 10 7.30 -18.75 -7.70
C GLN A 10 8.35 -18.80 -8.81
N TRP A 11 8.43 -17.76 -9.65
CA TRP A 11 9.34 -17.72 -10.79
C TRP A 11 10.79 -17.71 -10.33
N ARG A 12 11.65 -18.52 -10.94
CA ARG A 12 13.10 -18.43 -10.70
C ARG A 12 13.65 -17.21 -11.41
N VAL A 13 13.92 -16.15 -10.65
CA VAL A 13 14.44 -14.89 -11.20
C VAL A 13 15.94 -15.07 -11.51
N THR A 14 16.28 -14.96 -12.78
CA THR A 14 17.66 -14.93 -13.26
C THR A 14 18.08 -13.56 -13.77
N ASP A 15 17.09 -12.76 -14.17
CA ASP A 15 17.26 -11.37 -14.60
C ASP A 15 16.11 -10.54 -14.00
N VAL A 16 16.45 -9.44 -13.31
CA VAL A 16 15.50 -8.59 -12.61
C VAL A 16 14.59 -7.84 -13.58
N ALA A 17 15.17 -7.31 -14.66
CA ALA A 17 14.42 -6.52 -15.64
C ALA A 17 13.43 -7.39 -16.41
N ASP A 18 13.83 -8.59 -16.86
CA ASP A 18 12.92 -9.55 -17.50
C ASP A 18 11.80 -9.95 -16.55
N TYR A 19 12.11 -10.24 -15.29
CA TYR A 19 11.08 -10.60 -14.31
C TYR A 19 10.07 -9.48 -14.08
N LEU A 20 10.53 -8.25 -13.84
CA LEU A 20 9.65 -7.10 -13.64
C LEU A 20 8.82 -6.81 -14.90
N GLN A 21 9.37 -7.00 -16.10
CA GLN A 21 8.61 -6.89 -17.34
C GLN A 21 7.50 -7.94 -17.46
N ARG A 22 7.73 -9.18 -16.99
CA ARG A 22 6.68 -10.22 -16.94
C ARG A 22 5.57 -9.84 -15.96
N VAL A 23 5.93 -9.31 -14.78
CA VAL A 23 4.96 -8.77 -13.82
C VAL A 23 4.18 -7.62 -14.44
N ALA A 24 4.84 -6.68 -15.13
CA ALA A 24 4.19 -5.56 -15.82
C ALA A 24 3.13 -6.01 -16.83
N ARG A 25 3.40 -7.07 -17.58
CA ARG A 25 2.43 -7.65 -18.55
C ARG A 25 1.23 -8.30 -17.84
N TRP A 26 1.40 -8.78 -16.62
CA TRP A 26 0.33 -9.41 -15.85
C TRP A 26 -0.54 -8.39 -15.11
N VAL A 27 0.02 -7.31 -14.55
CA VAL A 27 -0.68 -6.32 -13.72
C VAL A 27 -1.98 -5.83 -14.37
N PRO A 28 -2.05 -5.46 -15.67
CA PRO A 28 -3.30 -5.04 -16.31
C PRO A 28 -4.41 -6.10 -16.35
N SER A 29 -4.08 -7.35 -16.09
CA SER A 29 -5.06 -8.45 -16.03
C SER A 29 -5.71 -8.61 -14.66
N ILE A 30 -5.24 -7.92 -13.63
CA ILE A 30 -5.81 -7.93 -12.28
C ILE A 30 -7.19 -7.27 -12.33
N HIS A 31 -8.21 -7.95 -11.80
CA HIS A 31 -9.59 -7.49 -11.85
C HIS A 31 -10.33 -7.64 -10.52
N SER A 32 -9.66 -8.09 -9.46
CA SER A 32 -10.21 -8.22 -8.12
C SER A 32 -9.11 -8.10 -7.06
N TRP A 33 -9.52 -7.70 -5.86
CA TRP A 33 -8.61 -7.63 -4.70
C TRP A 33 -8.01 -9.01 -4.38
N SER A 34 -8.77 -10.11 -4.53
CA SER A 34 -8.29 -11.45 -4.25
C SER A 34 -7.19 -11.91 -5.20
N VAL A 35 -7.15 -11.41 -6.43
CA VAL A 35 -6.05 -11.68 -7.38
C VAL A 35 -4.86 -10.78 -7.08
N CYS A 36 -5.12 -9.54 -6.69
CA CYS A 36 -4.10 -8.55 -6.38
C CYS A 36 -3.31 -8.91 -5.11
N ASP A 37 -4.01 -9.17 -4.02
CA ASP A 37 -3.44 -9.21 -2.68
C ASP A 37 -2.69 -10.51 -2.36
N ILE A 38 -2.95 -11.59 -3.11
CA ILE A 38 -2.23 -12.85 -2.96
C ILE A 38 -0.87 -12.84 -3.67
N PHE A 39 -0.61 -11.87 -4.55
CA PHE A 39 0.66 -11.77 -5.25
C PHE A 39 1.77 -11.35 -4.29
N SER A 40 2.94 -11.93 -4.48
CA SER A 40 4.20 -11.51 -3.85
C SER A 40 5.32 -11.60 -4.89
N PHE A 41 6.31 -10.73 -4.80
CA PHE A 41 7.50 -10.90 -5.63
C PHE A 41 8.21 -12.21 -5.28
N SER A 42 8.73 -12.87 -6.31
CA SER A 42 9.48 -14.13 -6.13
C SER A 42 10.67 -13.92 -5.18
N GLY A 43 10.90 -14.87 -4.28
CA GLY A 43 11.89 -14.71 -3.22
C GLY A 43 11.47 -13.78 -2.06
N GLY A 44 10.28 -13.15 -2.15
CA GLY A 44 9.66 -12.38 -1.08
C GLY A 44 10.51 -11.21 -0.57
N LYS A 45 10.45 -10.94 0.73
CA LYS A 45 11.13 -9.79 1.36
C LYS A 45 12.64 -9.78 1.12
N ARG A 46 13.29 -10.96 1.11
CA ARG A 46 14.73 -11.05 0.90
C ARG A 46 15.13 -10.62 -0.51
N TRP A 47 14.39 -11.06 -1.51
CA TRP A 47 14.66 -10.69 -2.90
C TRP A 47 14.40 -9.20 -3.14
N VAL A 48 13.28 -8.67 -2.63
CA VAL A 48 12.95 -7.24 -2.75
C VAL A 48 14.00 -6.37 -2.04
N ALA A 49 14.50 -6.80 -0.89
CA ALA A 49 15.55 -6.06 -0.19
C ALA A 49 16.88 -6.00 -0.98
N ALA A 50 17.17 -7.03 -1.78
CA ALA A 50 18.35 -7.06 -2.65
C ALA A 50 18.18 -6.22 -3.93
N HIS A 51 16.93 -5.91 -4.32
CA HIS A 51 16.57 -5.18 -5.55
C HIS A 51 15.62 -4.02 -5.26
N GLU A 52 15.85 -3.35 -4.14
CA GLU A 52 14.93 -2.36 -3.57
C GLU A 52 14.68 -1.18 -4.51
N VAL A 53 15.74 -0.69 -5.14
CA VAL A 53 15.68 0.47 -6.06
C VAL A 53 14.89 0.10 -7.33
N GLU A 54 15.17 -1.06 -7.90
CA GLU A 54 14.50 -1.52 -9.12
C GLU A 54 13.01 -1.78 -8.87
N VAL A 55 12.68 -2.45 -7.75
CA VAL A 55 11.29 -2.73 -7.39
C VAL A 55 10.54 -1.45 -7.05
N TRP A 56 11.13 -0.52 -6.29
CA TRP A 56 10.50 0.75 -6.01
C TRP A 56 10.23 1.55 -7.29
N SER A 57 11.25 1.69 -8.15
CA SER A 57 11.12 2.37 -9.45
C SER A 57 10.05 1.73 -10.34
N PHE A 58 9.95 0.40 -10.32
CA PHE A 58 8.91 -0.35 -11.02
C PHE A 58 7.49 -0.03 -10.52
N LEU A 59 7.32 0.20 -9.22
CA LEU A 59 6.00 0.47 -8.63
C LEU A 59 5.53 1.92 -8.86
N LEU A 60 6.45 2.88 -8.99
CA LEU A 60 6.11 4.31 -9.06
C LEU A 60 5.03 4.65 -10.09
N PRO A 61 5.07 4.19 -11.36
CA PRO A 61 4.03 4.51 -12.35
C PRO A 61 2.63 4.03 -11.97
N TYR A 62 2.53 2.95 -11.20
CA TYR A 62 1.23 2.38 -10.83
C TYR A 62 0.52 3.17 -9.73
N PHE A 63 1.23 3.95 -8.89
CA PHE A 63 0.58 4.84 -7.92
C PHE A 63 -0.25 5.93 -8.57
N SER A 64 0.08 6.35 -9.80
CA SER A 64 -0.64 7.35 -10.58
C SER A 64 -1.44 6.76 -11.76
N ALA A 65 -1.63 5.46 -11.79
CA ALA A 65 -2.41 4.79 -12.84
C ALA A 65 -3.90 5.19 -12.77
N GLN A 66 -4.64 4.90 -13.86
CA GLN A 66 -6.07 5.20 -13.94
C GLN A 66 -6.96 4.04 -13.50
N ARG A 67 -6.42 2.82 -13.46
CA ARG A 67 -7.21 1.62 -13.19
C ARG A 67 -7.10 1.22 -11.72
N THR A 68 -8.23 0.97 -11.10
CA THR A 68 -8.39 0.58 -9.69
C THR A 68 -7.35 -0.43 -9.21
N TYR A 69 -7.20 -1.54 -9.95
CA TYR A 69 -6.33 -2.63 -9.49
C TYR A 69 -4.85 -2.44 -9.83
N GLU A 70 -4.51 -1.54 -10.73
CA GLU A 70 -3.13 -1.12 -10.96
C GLU A 70 -2.63 -0.25 -9.78
N ILE A 71 -3.45 0.72 -9.34
CA ILE A 71 -3.14 1.51 -8.15
C ILE A 71 -3.09 0.60 -6.91
N ARG A 72 -4.11 -0.25 -6.74
CA ARG A 72 -4.14 -1.20 -5.62
C ARG A 72 -2.90 -2.09 -5.58
N PHE A 73 -2.43 -2.57 -6.74
CA PHE A 73 -1.22 -3.38 -6.84
C PHE A 73 -0.01 -2.61 -6.28
N ALA A 74 0.22 -1.36 -6.69
CA ALA A 74 1.31 -0.55 -6.17
C ALA A 74 1.20 -0.35 -4.65
N VAL A 75 0.01 -0.03 -4.15
CA VAL A 75 -0.23 0.19 -2.72
C VAL A 75 -0.01 -1.08 -1.91
N VAL A 76 -0.51 -2.24 -2.39
CA VAL A 76 -0.35 -3.53 -1.69
C VAL A 76 1.10 -4.00 -1.71
N MET A 77 1.81 -3.85 -2.82
CA MET A 77 3.26 -4.12 -2.87
C MET A 77 4.03 -3.14 -1.98
N GLY A 78 3.64 -1.87 -1.98
CA GLY A 78 4.20 -0.85 -1.10
C GLY A 78 4.09 -1.23 0.38
N LEU A 79 2.91 -1.61 0.84
CA LEU A 79 2.70 -1.99 2.24
C LEU A 79 3.44 -3.27 2.64
N GLN A 80 3.61 -4.23 1.72
CA GLN A 80 4.31 -5.48 2.01
C GLN A 80 5.83 -5.30 2.15
N TYR A 81 6.42 -4.34 1.42
CA TYR A 81 7.87 -4.26 1.26
C TYR A 81 8.47 -2.92 1.67
N PHE A 82 7.71 -1.82 1.62
CA PHE A 82 8.20 -0.45 1.80
C PHE A 82 7.58 0.30 2.99
N ALA A 83 6.67 -0.32 3.76
CA ALA A 83 6.17 0.22 5.02
C ALA A 83 7.23 0.04 6.13
N LYS A 84 8.36 0.72 5.99
CA LYS A 84 9.53 0.66 6.88
C LYS A 84 10.23 2.01 6.93
N GLN A 85 11.00 2.29 7.99
CA GLN A 85 11.62 3.59 8.25
C GLN A 85 12.40 4.15 7.04
N SER A 86 13.18 3.32 6.35
CA SER A 86 14.00 3.76 5.22
C SER A 86 13.19 4.25 4.00
N HIS A 87 11.92 3.86 3.89
CA HIS A 87 11.04 4.21 2.76
C HIS A 87 9.76 4.89 3.21
N LEU A 88 9.60 5.19 4.50
CA LEU A 88 8.34 5.71 5.04
C LEU A 88 7.91 7.01 4.33
N ALA A 89 8.78 8.01 4.30
CA ALA A 89 8.44 9.32 3.74
C ALA A 89 8.08 9.25 2.24
N PRO A 90 8.88 8.63 1.34
CA PRO A 90 8.51 8.50 -0.06
C PRO A 90 7.24 7.66 -0.26
N PHE A 91 7.01 6.60 0.54
CA PHE A 91 5.79 5.81 0.43
C PHE A 91 4.55 6.58 0.87
N LEU A 92 4.58 7.27 2.02
CA LEU A 92 3.49 8.11 2.48
C LEU A 92 3.18 9.26 1.49
N ALA A 93 4.20 9.82 0.82
CA ALA A 93 4.00 10.81 -0.23
C ALA A 93 3.22 10.23 -1.43
N GLN A 94 3.54 9.00 -1.87
CA GLN A 94 2.76 8.33 -2.92
C GLN A 94 1.32 8.09 -2.48
N LEU A 95 1.08 7.64 -1.23
CA LEU A 95 -0.26 7.42 -0.72
C LEU A 95 -1.09 8.71 -0.66
N ALA A 96 -0.48 9.84 -0.29
CA ALA A 96 -1.13 11.15 -0.26
C ALA A 96 -1.53 11.66 -1.65
N ALA A 97 -0.74 11.32 -2.67
CA ALA A 97 -1.01 11.73 -4.06
C ALA A 97 -2.16 10.97 -4.72
N ILE A 98 -2.62 9.86 -4.14
CA ILE A 98 -3.74 9.07 -4.69
C ILE A 98 -5.07 9.77 -4.40
N THR A 99 -5.72 10.26 -5.45
CA THR A 99 -7.04 10.90 -5.38
C THR A 99 -8.19 10.02 -5.91
N HIS A 100 -7.90 8.79 -6.30
CA HIS A 100 -8.86 7.86 -6.91
C HIS A 100 -9.96 7.47 -5.93
N GLU A 101 -11.24 7.62 -6.34
CA GLU A 101 -12.39 7.48 -5.43
C GLU A 101 -12.91 6.05 -5.26
N ASP A 102 -12.42 5.10 -6.04
CA ASP A 102 -12.85 3.71 -5.93
C ASP A 102 -12.58 3.15 -4.53
N TYR A 103 -13.57 2.44 -4.01
CA TYR A 103 -13.55 1.85 -2.67
C TYR A 103 -12.32 0.97 -2.43
N TYR A 104 -11.95 0.13 -3.41
CA TYR A 104 -10.84 -0.81 -3.27
C TYR A 104 -9.47 -0.10 -3.25
N VAL A 105 -9.34 1.04 -3.92
CA VAL A 105 -8.14 1.89 -3.83
C VAL A 105 -8.07 2.54 -2.46
N ARG A 106 -9.13 3.24 -2.04
CA ARG A 106 -9.17 3.94 -0.74
C ARG A 106 -8.95 2.99 0.44
N MET A 107 -9.51 1.77 0.36
CA MET A 107 -9.28 0.73 1.37
C MET A 107 -7.83 0.25 1.40
N ALA A 108 -7.17 0.11 0.25
CA ALA A 108 -5.76 -0.25 0.19
C ALA A 108 -4.87 0.84 0.79
N VAL A 109 -5.13 2.11 0.46
CA VAL A 109 -4.42 3.26 1.05
C VAL A 109 -4.58 3.28 2.57
N ALA A 110 -5.81 3.12 3.08
CA ALA A 110 -6.06 3.07 4.51
C ALA A 110 -5.33 1.91 5.20
N TRP A 111 -5.26 0.75 4.56
CA TRP A 111 -4.51 -0.40 5.06
C TRP A 111 -3.00 -0.13 5.04
N ALA A 112 -2.46 0.45 3.97
CA ALA A 112 -1.06 0.79 3.87
C ALA A 112 -0.61 1.77 4.96
N VAL A 113 -1.41 2.80 5.26
CA VAL A 113 -1.14 3.73 6.37
C VAL A 113 -1.15 3.00 7.72
N ALA A 114 -2.08 2.05 7.92
CA ALA A 114 -2.10 1.27 9.15
C ALA A 114 -0.86 0.36 9.30
N GLU A 115 -0.35 -0.17 8.21
CA GLU A 115 0.90 -0.95 8.21
C GLU A 115 2.11 -0.05 8.49
N CYS A 116 2.18 1.16 7.86
CA CYS A 116 3.19 2.17 8.17
C CYS A 116 3.17 2.52 9.67
N PHE A 117 1.99 2.73 10.25
CA PHE A 117 1.85 3.02 11.67
C PHE A 117 2.36 1.87 12.55
N THR A 118 2.13 0.63 12.16
CA THR A 118 2.61 -0.55 12.91
C THR A 118 4.14 -0.60 12.99
N HIS A 119 4.83 -0.14 11.96
CA HIS A 119 6.31 -0.16 11.88
C HIS A 119 6.97 1.15 12.32
N CYS A 120 6.30 2.28 12.13
CA CYS A 120 6.82 3.63 12.37
C CYS A 120 5.71 4.50 12.99
N PRO A 121 5.29 4.25 14.24
CA PRO A 121 4.10 4.87 14.83
C PRO A 121 4.20 6.39 14.94
N GLU A 122 5.32 6.91 15.49
CA GLU A 122 5.51 8.33 15.73
C GLU A 122 5.46 9.16 14.44
N ASP A 123 6.26 8.76 13.45
CA ASP A 123 6.33 9.46 12.16
C ASP A 123 5.01 9.38 11.40
N THR A 124 4.32 8.21 11.45
CA THR A 124 3.04 8.05 10.78
C THR A 124 1.94 8.85 11.48
N GLN A 125 1.96 8.96 12.82
CA GLN A 125 1.03 9.80 13.57
C GLN A 125 1.23 11.28 13.22
N ALA A 126 2.48 11.75 13.21
CA ALA A 126 2.82 13.12 12.80
C ALA A 126 2.38 13.43 11.36
N TRP A 127 2.52 12.46 10.45
CA TRP A 127 2.04 12.59 9.08
C TRP A 127 0.50 12.61 9.00
N LEU A 128 -0.20 11.78 9.75
CA LEU A 128 -1.68 11.79 9.82
C LEU A 128 -2.20 13.14 10.30
N ALA A 129 -1.54 13.78 11.27
CA ALA A 129 -1.91 15.10 11.77
C ALA A 129 -1.86 16.20 10.69
N GLN A 130 -1.13 16.02 9.59
CA GLN A 130 -1.09 16.95 8.45
C GLN A 130 -2.34 16.90 7.56
N ASN A 131 -3.23 15.92 7.75
CA ASN A 131 -4.51 15.80 7.03
C ASN A 131 -4.40 15.71 5.50
N LEU A 132 -3.35 15.10 4.96
CA LEU A 132 -3.06 15.02 3.53
C LEU A 132 -3.99 14.08 2.74
N LEU A 133 -4.64 13.13 3.41
CA LEU A 133 -5.59 12.21 2.77
C LEU A 133 -6.99 12.80 2.69
N PRO A 134 -7.84 12.38 1.73
CA PRO A 134 -9.28 12.60 1.77
C PRO A 134 -9.89 12.11 3.11
N ALA A 135 -10.84 12.83 3.67
CA ALA A 135 -11.36 12.60 5.04
C ALA A 135 -11.83 11.15 5.28
N TRP A 136 -12.51 10.54 4.29
CA TRP A 136 -12.94 9.14 4.42
C TRP A 136 -11.75 8.18 4.55
N THR A 137 -10.74 8.31 3.69
CA THR A 137 -9.53 7.44 3.70
C THR A 137 -8.72 7.65 4.98
N HIS A 138 -8.57 8.91 5.40
CA HIS A 138 -7.94 9.28 6.66
C HIS A 138 -8.61 8.59 7.86
N ASN A 139 -9.93 8.73 7.99
CA ASN A 139 -10.68 8.12 9.08
C ASN A 139 -10.68 6.59 9.02
N LYS A 140 -10.65 6.02 7.81
CA LYS A 140 -10.56 4.58 7.62
C LYS A 140 -9.17 4.05 8.02
N ALA A 141 -8.10 4.79 7.76
CA ALA A 141 -6.75 4.46 8.22
C ALA A 141 -6.70 4.44 9.76
N ILE A 142 -7.19 5.47 10.42
CA ILE A 142 -7.31 5.52 11.88
C ILE A 142 -8.12 4.34 12.42
N GLN A 143 -9.25 4.01 11.77
CA GLN A 143 -10.05 2.85 12.17
C GLN A 143 -9.22 1.56 12.09
N LYS A 144 -8.49 1.32 10.99
CA LYS A 144 -7.67 0.12 10.82
C LYS A 144 -6.51 0.03 11.81
N ILE A 145 -5.85 1.14 12.12
CA ILE A 145 -4.83 1.18 13.17
C ILE A 145 -5.44 0.74 14.51
N ARG A 146 -6.61 1.25 14.85
CA ARG A 146 -7.30 0.94 16.12
C ARG A 146 -7.84 -0.49 16.19
N GLU A 147 -8.09 -1.14 15.06
CA GLU A 147 -8.47 -2.55 14.99
C GLU A 147 -7.28 -3.48 15.27
N SER A 148 -6.04 -2.98 15.16
CA SER A 148 -4.84 -3.77 15.41
C SER A 148 -4.67 -4.12 16.88
N TYR A 149 -4.35 -5.38 17.16
CA TYR A 149 -3.98 -5.86 18.51
C TYR A 149 -2.56 -5.42 18.92
N ARG A 150 -1.75 -4.90 17.99
CA ARG A 150 -0.38 -4.45 18.24
C ARG A 150 -0.31 -3.04 18.83
N ILE A 151 -1.42 -2.30 18.83
CA ILE A 151 -1.50 -0.91 19.27
C ILE A 151 -2.17 -0.86 20.65
N ASP A 152 -1.56 -0.18 21.59
CA ASP A 152 -2.05 0.00 22.96
C ASP A 152 -3.31 0.88 23.02
N ALA A 153 -3.98 0.85 24.18
CA ALA A 153 -5.26 1.53 24.35
C ALA A 153 -5.13 3.06 24.44
N GLU A 154 -3.98 3.59 24.87
CA GLU A 154 -3.74 5.03 24.98
C GLU A 154 -3.54 5.63 23.60
N THR A 155 -2.64 5.07 22.79
CA THR A 155 -2.44 5.42 21.38
C THR A 155 -3.75 5.36 20.59
N LYS A 156 -4.58 4.33 20.82
CA LYS A 156 -5.91 4.24 20.21
C LYS A 156 -6.85 5.38 20.57
N ARG A 157 -6.77 5.93 21.77
CA ARG A 157 -7.56 7.10 22.20
C ARG A 157 -7.06 8.38 21.55
N GLU A 158 -5.73 8.58 21.53
CA GLU A 158 -5.12 9.75 20.90
C GLU A 158 -5.47 9.85 19.41
N LEU A 159 -5.40 8.74 18.68
CA LEU A 159 -5.78 8.69 17.28
C LEU A 159 -7.22 9.10 16.99
N LEU A 160 -8.13 8.96 17.95
CA LEU A 160 -9.49 9.45 17.78
C LEU A 160 -9.57 10.97 17.64
N LEU A 161 -8.65 11.70 18.27
CA LEU A 161 -8.59 13.16 18.19
C LEU A 161 -8.18 13.66 16.80
N LEU A 162 -7.54 12.79 16.00
CA LEU A 162 -7.15 13.09 14.61
C LEU A 162 -8.28 12.84 13.60
N LYS A 163 -9.43 12.29 14.01
CA LYS A 163 -10.54 12.06 13.09
C LYS A 163 -11.12 13.35 12.53
N ARG A 164 -11.49 13.32 11.27
CA ARG A 164 -12.02 14.44 10.50
C ARG A 164 -13.52 14.30 10.25
N PRO A 165 -14.29 15.40 10.19
CA PRO A 165 -15.64 15.36 9.68
C PRO A 165 -15.67 14.79 8.25
N VAL A 166 -16.60 13.87 7.99
CA VAL A 166 -16.87 13.36 6.65
C VAL A 166 -18.19 13.98 6.21
N GLU A 167 -18.15 14.77 5.14
CA GLU A 167 -19.38 15.27 4.53
C GLU A 167 -20.22 14.06 4.10
N LYS A 168 -21.47 14.04 4.53
CA LYS A 168 -22.43 13.04 4.05
C LYS A 168 -22.70 13.40 2.59
N SER A 169 -22.25 12.55 1.66
CA SER A 169 -22.71 12.65 0.26
C SER A 169 -24.24 12.65 0.27
N LYS A 170 -24.83 13.70 -0.27
CA LYS A 170 -26.28 13.79 -0.51
C LYS A 170 -26.69 12.82 -1.59
#